data_4d7571317ec92310cc1ea500ab1c22d2
#
_entry.id   4d7571317ec92310cc1ea500ab1c22d2
#
_cell.length_a   1.000
_cell.length_b   1.000
_cell.length_c   1.000
_cell.angle_alpha   90.00
_cell.angle_beta   90.00
_cell.angle_gamma   90.00
#
_symmetry.space_group_name_H-M   'P 1'
#
loop_
_entity.id
_entity.type
_entity.pdbx_description
1 polymer ?
#
loop_
_entity_poly.entity_id
_entity_poly.type
_entity_poly.pdbx_seq_one_letter_code
_entity_poly.pdbx_strand_id
1 'polypeptide(L)'
;MEKGYFMLRVTNINRATKNIVASASYRSDEALYSERTDEKIKFRNHTVKPESMILTPQNAPEWTKDRQRLWNEVDKVEKHNAKTKNPRLAKEVLLSLPNDFDRE
;
A
#
# COMPACT_ATOMS: atom_id res chain seq x y z
N MET A 1 -32.55 -5.37 -11.94
CA MET A 1 -31.33 -4.73 -11.91
C MET A 1 -30.58 -4.95 -10.66
N GLU A 2 -29.32 -5.23 -10.71
CA GLU A 2 -28.64 -5.43 -9.57
C GLU A 2 -28.19 -4.20 -8.97
N LYS A 3 -28.30 -4.12 -7.73
CA LYS A 3 -27.99 -3.01 -7.01
C LYS A 3 -26.60 -2.84 -6.79
N GLY A 4 -25.86 -3.57 -7.01
CA GLY A 4 -24.47 -3.41 -6.83
C GLY A 4 -23.79 -4.68 -7.07
N TYR A 5 -22.61 -4.60 -7.49
CA TYR A 5 -21.81 -5.76 -7.64
C TYR A 5 -20.44 -5.39 -7.17
N PHE A 6 -19.61 -6.35 -6.87
CA PHE A 6 -18.28 -6.01 -6.49
C PHE A 6 -17.30 -6.68 -7.41
N MET A 7 -16.14 -6.07 -7.52
CA MET A 7 -15.08 -6.53 -8.35
C MET A 7 -13.89 -6.80 -7.47
N LEU A 8 -13.19 -7.88 -7.74
CA LEU A 8 -11.98 -8.20 -7.03
C LEU A 8 -10.81 -8.17 -8.01
N ARG A 9 -9.77 -7.45 -7.65
CA ARG A 9 -8.57 -7.42 -8.47
C ARG A 9 -7.37 -7.67 -7.59
N VAL A 10 -6.47 -8.53 -8.02
CA VAL A 10 -5.25 -8.82 -7.29
C VAL A 10 -4.08 -8.41 -8.18
N THR A 11 -3.20 -7.59 -7.64
CA THR A 11 -2.07 -7.06 -8.38
C THR A 11 -0.81 -7.19 -7.55
N ASN A 12 0.31 -7.53 -8.17
CA ASN A 12 1.59 -7.54 -7.49
C ASN A 12 2.25 -6.18 -7.63
N ILE A 13 2.88 -5.72 -6.56
CA ILE A 13 3.65 -4.50 -6.61
C ILE A 13 5.11 -4.90 -6.72
N ASN A 14 5.69 -4.69 -7.89
CA ASN A 14 7.06 -5.09 -8.19
C ASN A 14 7.98 -3.88 -8.12
N ARG A 15 9.17 -4.09 -7.59
CA ARG A 15 10.09 -2.99 -7.33
C ARG A 15 10.51 -2.25 -8.59
N ALA A 16 10.71 -2.96 -9.68
CA ALA A 16 11.18 -2.33 -10.92
C ALA A 16 10.15 -1.43 -11.57
N THR A 17 8.86 -1.69 -11.33
CA THR A 17 7.79 -0.96 -12.01
C THR A 17 7.04 0.01 -11.10
N LYS A 18 7.17 -0.13 -9.78
CA LYS A 18 6.44 0.71 -8.85
C LYS A 18 7.25 1.04 -7.63
N ASN A 19 6.97 2.19 -7.04
CA ASN A 19 7.53 2.57 -5.76
C ASN A 19 6.49 2.22 -4.69
N ILE A 20 6.82 1.29 -3.79
CA ILE A 20 5.87 0.82 -2.79
C ILE A 20 5.45 1.95 -1.84
N VAL A 21 6.36 2.88 -1.53
CA VAL A 21 6.03 4.01 -0.66
C VAL A 21 5.02 4.93 -1.36
N ALA A 22 5.17 5.11 -2.67
CA ALA A 22 4.22 5.91 -3.43
C ALA A 22 2.84 5.24 -3.46
N SER A 23 2.80 3.93 -3.61
CA SER A 23 1.54 3.20 -3.57
C SER A 23 0.88 3.34 -2.20
N ALA A 24 1.65 3.24 -1.12
CA ALA A 24 1.13 3.40 0.23
C ALA A 24 0.64 4.82 0.48
N SER A 25 1.36 5.81 -0.05
CA SER A 25 0.94 7.21 0.06
C SER A 25 -0.40 7.45 -0.62
N TYR A 26 -0.55 6.91 -1.81
CA TYR A 26 -1.80 7.08 -2.54
C TYR A 26 -2.97 6.40 -1.82
N ARG A 27 -2.77 5.18 -1.32
CA ARG A 27 -3.85 4.44 -0.68
C ARG A 27 -4.26 5.02 0.66
N SER A 28 -3.31 5.58 1.41
CA SER A 28 -3.60 6.12 2.73
C SER A 28 -3.89 7.61 2.72
N ASP A 29 -3.63 8.28 1.60
CA ASP A 29 -3.77 9.73 1.48
C ASP A 29 -2.87 10.45 2.45
N GLU A 30 -1.68 9.91 2.70
CA GLU A 30 -0.69 10.50 3.58
C GLU A 30 0.56 10.85 2.80
N ALA A 31 1.22 11.93 3.19
CA ALA A 31 2.50 12.26 2.61
C ALA A 31 3.56 11.38 3.26
N LEU A 32 4.31 10.64 2.46
CA LEU A 32 5.32 9.72 2.96
C LEU A 32 6.65 9.98 2.26
N TYR A 33 7.73 9.88 3.03
CA TYR A 33 9.06 10.05 2.47
C TYR A 33 9.56 8.71 1.92
N SER A 34 10.07 8.71 0.71
CA SER A 34 10.63 7.53 0.10
C SER A 34 12.15 7.61 0.11
N GLU A 35 12.79 6.68 0.81
CA GLU A 35 14.25 6.64 0.85
C GLU A 35 14.82 6.25 -0.50
N ARG A 36 14.09 5.45 -1.27
CA ARG A 36 14.56 5.01 -2.57
C ARG A 36 14.76 6.16 -3.55
N THR A 37 13.84 7.12 -3.54
CA THR A 37 13.90 8.26 -4.44
C THR A 37 14.33 9.52 -3.72
N ASP A 38 14.50 9.47 -2.41
CA ASP A 38 14.92 10.60 -1.59
C ASP A 38 13.98 11.79 -1.76
N GLU A 39 12.69 11.55 -1.72
CA GLU A 39 11.74 12.64 -1.81
C GLU A 39 10.45 12.32 -1.06
N LYS A 40 9.75 13.37 -0.68
CA LYS A 40 8.48 13.23 -0.01
C LYS A 40 7.39 13.11 -1.07
N ILE A 41 6.59 12.07 -0.98
CA ILE A 41 5.57 11.77 -1.96
C ILE A 41 4.22 12.15 -1.40
N LYS A 42 3.45 12.91 -2.18
CA LYS A 42 2.11 13.30 -1.79
C LYS A 42 1.27 13.39 -3.06
N PHE A 43 0.24 12.58 -3.11
CA PHE A 43 -0.67 12.62 -4.22
C PHE A 43 -1.80 13.61 -3.94
N ARG A 44 -2.57 13.92 -4.98
CA ARG A 44 -3.69 14.78 -4.81
C ARG A 44 -4.69 14.13 -3.91
N ASN A 45 -5.42 14.95 -3.17
CA ASN A 45 -6.37 14.46 -2.20
C ASN A 45 -7.50 13.72 -2.85
N HIS A 46 -7.94 12.67 -2.20
CA HIS A 46 -9.18 12.01 -2.60
C HIS A 46 -10.34 12.91 -2.22
N THR A 47 -11.47 12.75 -2.90
CA THR A 47 -12.67 13.50 -2.57
C THR A 47 -13.08 13.23 -1.14
N VAL A 48 -13.00 11.98 -0.71
CA VAL A 48 -13.25 11.60 0.65
C VAL A 48 -12.00 10.91 1.14
N LYS A 49 -11.47 11.35 2.28
CA LYS A 49 -10.25 10.76 2.80
C LYS A 49 -10.49 9.31 3.17
N PRO A 50 -9.67 8.37 2.70
CA PRO A 50 -9.88 6.97 3.02
C PRO A 50 -9.54 6.68 4.48
N GLU A 51 -10.21 5.69 5.02
CA GLU A 51 -9.83 5.15 6.32
C GLU A 51 -8.73 4.14 6.10
N SER A 52 -7.72 4.20 6.93
CA SER A 52 -6.54 3.40 6.71
C SER A 52 -5.92 2.94 8.02
N MET A 53 -5.46 1.71 8.06
CA MET A 53 -4.80 1.19 9.24
C MET A 53 -3.78 0.14 8.82
N ILE A 54 -2.85 -0.16 9.71
CA ILE A 54 -1.87 -1.21 9.49
C ILE A 54 -2.10 -2.29 10.52
N LEU A 55 -2.27 -3.51 10.05
CA LEU A 55 -2.45 -4.65 10.92
C LEU A 55 -1.16 -5.46 10.94
N THR A 56 -0.64 -5.72 12.14
CA THR A 56 0.62 -6.42 12.28
C THR A 56 0.45 -7.60 13.22
N PRO A 57 1.32 -8.60 13.13
CA PRO A 57 1.30 -9.68 14.12
C PRO A 57 1.57 -9.13 15.51
N GLN A 58 1.08 -9.85 16.50
CA GLN A 58 1.18 -9.39 17.87
C GLN A 58 2.61 -9.16 18.32
N ASN A 59 3.54 -9.94 17.85
CA ASN A 59 4.93 -9.82 18.23
C ASN A 59 5.78 -8.99 17.27
N ALA A 60 5.14 -8.26 16.37
CA ALA A 60 5.89 -7.44 15.42
C ALA A 60 6.42 -6.19 16.14
N PRO A 61 7.58 -5.67 15.74
CA PRO A 61 8.09 -4.43 16.32
C PRO A 61 7.13 -3.27 16.11
N GLU A 62 7.16 -2.33 17.03
CA GLU A 62 6.24 -1.19 16.95
C GLU A 62 6.41 -0.36 15.68
N TRP A 63 7.63 -0.27 15.17
CA TRP A 63 7.85 0.55 13.98
C TRP A 63 7.12 0.00 12.75
N THR A 64 6.67 -1.26 12.78
CA THR A 64 5.92 -1.80 11.65
C THR A 64 4.56 -1.14 11.50
N LYS A 65 4.11 -0.39 12.51
CA LYS A 65 2.89 0.38 12.43
C LYS A 65 3.10 1.77 11.85
N ASP A 66 4.35 2.16 11.65
CA ASP A 66 4.69 3.42 11.01
C ASP A 66 4.73 3.16 9.50
N ARG A 67 3.75 3.68 8.78
CA ARG A 67 3.58 3.38 7.36
C ARG A 67 4.81 3.76 6.55
N GLN A 68 5.38 4.91 6.83
CA GLN A 68 6.56 5.36 6.11
C GLN A 68 7.73 4.43 6.33
N ARG A 69 7.99 4.07 7.58
CA ARG A 69 9.12 3.21 7.90
C ARG A 69 8.89 1.80 7.38
N LEU A 70 7.68 1.28 7.54
CA LEU A 70 7.37 -0.07 7.10
C LEU A 70 7.68 -0.26 5.61
N TRP A 71 7.17 0.61 4.78
CA TRP A 71 7.31 0.41 3.34
C TRP A 71 8.71 0.73 2.83
N ASN A 72 9.42 1.65 3.47
CA ASN A 72 10.82 1.86 3.13
C ASN A 72 11.66 0.65 3.51
N GLU A 73 11.36 0.02 4.65
CA GLU A 73 12.09 -1.18 5.05
C GLU A 73 11.78 -2.36 4.15
N VAL A 74 10.54 -2.52 3.72
CA VAL A 74 10.18 -3.58 2.79
C VAL A 74 10.98 -3.42 1.49
N ASP A 75 11.04 -2.21 0.97
CA ASP A 75 11.79 -1.97 -0.26
C ASP A 75 13.26 -2.31 -0.10
N LYS A 76 13.85 -1.94 1.03
CA LYS A 76 15.26 -2.20 1.29
C LYS A 76 15.56 -3.68 1.45
N VAL A 77 14.75 -4.37 2.23
CA VAL A 77 14.96 -5.79 2.51
C VAL A 77 14.83 -6.61 1.23
N GLU A 78 13.82 -6.33 0.44
CA GLU A 78 13.62 -7.07 -0.79
C GLU A 78 14.71 -6.78 -1.81
N LYS A 79 15.22 -5.57 -1.81
CA LYS A 79 16.35 -5.24 -2.69
C LYS A 79 17.57 -6.08 -2.35
N HIS A 80 17.85 -6.25 -1.04
CA HIS A 80 19.02 -7.00 -0.63
C HIS A 80 18.85 -8.51 -0.81
N ASN A 81 17.66 -9.01 -0.61
CA ASN A 81 17.42 -10.45 -0.65
C ASN A 81 16.94 -10.97 -2.00
N ALA A 82 16.77 -10.09 -2.96
CA ALA A 82 16.20 -10.48 -4.24
C ALA A 82 17.15 -11.34 -5.04
N LYS A 83 16.62 -12.39 -5.61
CA LYS A 83 17.36 -13.22 -6.55
C LYS A 83 17.10 -12.81 -7.97
N THR A 84 16.19 -11.84 -8.17
CA THR A 84 15.87 -11.33 -9.48
C THR A 84 15.98 -9.82 -9.44
N LYS A 85 15.98 -9.20 -10.61
CA LYS A 85 16.10 -7.76 -10.68
C LYS A 85 14.80 -7.04 -10.35
N ASN A 86 13.72 -7.78 -10.28
CA ASN A 86 12.40 -7.19 -10.06
C ASN A 86 11.66 -7.93 -8.97
N PRO A 87 12.07 -7.75 -7.70
CA PRO A 87 11.40 -8.46 -6.62
C PRO A 87 9.98 -7.93 -6.40
N ARG A 88 9.12 -8.80 -5.94
CA ARG A 88 7.77 -8.43 -5.57
C ARG A 88 7.79 -7.91 -4.14
N LEU A 89 7.29 -6.70 -3.96
CA LEU A 89 7.29 -6.07 -2.65
C LEU A 89 6.01 -6.34 -1.88
N ALA A 90 4.91 -6.45 -2.57
CA ALA A 90 3.62 -6.63 -1.92
C ALA A 90 2.60 -7.12 -2.94
N LYS A 91 1.51 -7.62 -2.42
CA LYS A 91 0.34 -7.97 -3.23
C LYS A 91 -0.79 -7.03 -2.83
N GLU A 92 -1.39 -6.41 -3.80
CA GLU A 92 -2.50 -5.52 -3.56
C GLU A 92 -3.79 -6.19 -3.97
N VAL A 93 -4.78 -6.16 -3.09
CA VAL A 93 -6.09 -6.71 -3.38
C VAL A 93 -7.08 -5.56 -3.34
N LEU A 94 -7.74 -5.32 -4.45
CA LEU A 94 -8.71 -4.26 -4.55
C LEU A 94 -10.09 -4.89 -4.63
N LEU A 95 -10.96 -4.50 -3.71
CA LEU A 95 -12.32 -5.01 -3.66
C LEU A 95 -13.27 -3.84 -3.73
N SER A 96 -14.11 -3.81 -4.74
CA SER A 96 -15.12 -2.78 -4.88
C SER A 96 -16.39 -3.25 -4.21
N LEU A 97 -16.91 -2.44 -3.30
CA LEU A 97 -18.12 -2.79 -2.58
C LEU A 97 -19.33 -2.11 -3.24
N PRO A 98 -20.49 -2.75 -3.20
CA PRO A 98 -21.69 -2.12 -3.74
C PRO A 98 -22.05 -0.86 -2.96
N ASN A 99 -22.70 0.06 -3.62
CA ASN A 99 -23.09 1.31 -2.99
C ASN A 99 -24.03 1.15 -1.83
N ASP A 100 -24.82 0.10 -1.83
CA ASP A 100 -25.76 -0.14 -0.74
C ASP A 100 -25.21 -1.03 0.34
N PHE A 101 -23.90 -1.27 0.36
CA PHE A 101 -23.25 -2.09 1.35
C PHE A 101 -22.99 -1.26 2.60
N ASP A 102 -23.40 -1.77 3.77
CA ASP A 102 -23.17 -1.09 5.02
C ASP A 102 -21.86 -1.50 5.64
N ARG A 103 -21.16 -0.53 6.20
CA ARG A 103 -19.90 -0.78 6.83
C ARG A 103 -20.06 -1.01 8.28
N GLU A 104 -20.96 -1.62 8.76
CA GLU A 104 -21.12 -1.83 10.18
C GLU A 104 -20.00 -2.70 10.79
#